data_53089b952c6b10d64c83b9956c3dbd99
#
_entry.id   53089b952c6b10d64c83b9956c3dbd99
#
_cell.length_a   1.000
_cell.length_b   1.000
_cell.length_c   1.000
_cell.angle_alpha   90.00
_cell.angle_beta   90.00
_cell.angle_gamma   90.00
#
_symmetry.space_group_name_H-M   'P 1'
#
loop_
_entity.id
_entity.type
_entity.pdbx_description
1 polymer ?
#
loop_
_entity_poly.entity_id
_entity_poly.type
_entity_poly.pdbx_seq_one_letter_code
_entity_poly.pdbx_strand_id
1 'polypeptide(L)'
;MLALLGLIGLAALVGYREALRDPVARRLDVAVRGWPDGAPPLRLALLSDIHFGARSMDDARLRRIVAQVNAAHPDIVLLAGDMVIGHDATGADARAAGLTAPLAELRAPGGVIAVLGNHDHWTAPAAIRTALARAGVLVLENGAVRRGPIALLGVDDSYSGHDDVRATLAAWRRIGGLPVVLTHAPDLTARLPHGLPLLLAGHTHCGQVVLPGWGPLLLHSPHEQWRLLYDPRLRCGVVRDAGRTIVVTAGVGSGTMPLRLGAPPDWWLITLRQGRR
;
A
#
# COMPACT_ATOMS: atom_id res chain seq x y z
N MET A 1 -16.49 37.42 -0.51
CA MET A 1 -15.06 37.11 -0.68
C MET A 1 -14.40 36.66 0.63
N LEU A 2 -14.42 37.43 1.72
CA LEU A 2 -13.80 37.05 3.01
C LEU A 2 -14.33 35.74 3.61
N ALA A 3 -15.64 35.52 3.58
CA ALA A 3 -16.23 34.28 4.08
C ALA A 3 -15.77 33.02 3.30
N LEU A 4 -15.64 33.13 1.97
CA LEU A 4 -15.14 32.03 1.13
C LEU A 4 -13.67 31.72 1.41
N LEU A 5 -12.83 32.74 1.58
CA LEU A 5 -11.42 32.57 1.96
C LEU A 5 -11.30 31.92 3.33
N GLY A 6 -12.16 32.31 4.28
CA GLY A 6 -12.25 31.70 5.61
C GLY A 6 -12.60 30.20 5.54
N LEU A 7 -13.57 29.83 4.72
CA LEU A 7 -13.96 28.41 4.51
C LEU A 7 -12.85 27.59 3.86
N ILE A 8 -12.16 28.14 2.86
CA ILE A 8 -11.01 27.47 2.21
C ILE A 8 -9.88 27.27 3.23
N GLY A 9 -9.56 28.30 4.02
CA GLY A 9 -8.54 28.22 5.06
C GLY A 9 -8.87 27.17 6.14
N LEU A 10 -10.15 27.12 6.56
CA LEU A 10 -10.62 26.09 7.50
C LEU A 10 -10.54 24.69 6.91
N ALA A 11 -10.97 24.49 5.67
CA ALA A 11 -10.87 23.21 4.99
C ALA A 11 -9.41 22.75 4.84
N ALA A 12 -8.49 23.65 4.50
CA ALA A 12 -7.05 23.36 4.43
C ALA A 12 -6.49 22.97 5.81
N LEU A 13 -6.87 23.69 6.87
CA LEU A 13 -6.43 23.35 8.23
C LEU A 13 -6.97 21.99 8.69
N VAL A 14 -8.24 21.70 8.45
CA VAL A 14 -8.85 20.40 8.75
C VAL A 14 -8.17 19.29 7.94
N GLY A 15 -7.97 19.52 6.65
CA GLY A 15 -7.29 18.54 5.77
C GLY A 15 -5.84 18.29 6.16
N TYR A 16 -5.12 19.30 6.61
CA TYR A 16 -3.76 19.16 7.12
C TYR A 16 -3.73 18.34 8.43
N ARG A 17 -4.63 18.63 9.36
CA ARG A 17 -4.76 17.85 10.61
C ARG A 17 -5.12 16.39 10.34
N GLU A 18 -6.01 16.15 9.39
CA GLU A 18 -6.37 14.78 8.99
C GLU A 18 -5.18 14.04 8.37
N ALA A 19 -4.34 14.70 7.56
CA ALA A 19 -3.13 14.11 7.01
C ALA A 19 -2.08 13.75 8.08
N LEU A 20 -2.05 14.46 9.21
CA LEU A 20 -1.17 14.20 10.35
C LEU A 20 -1.74 13.19 11.35
N ARG A 21 -3.00 12.83 11.23
CA ARG A 21 -3.67 11.89 12.13
C ARG A 21 -3.03 10.51 12.07
N ASP A 22 -2.99 9.80 13.19
CA ASP A 22 -2.59 8.41 13.20
C ASP A 22 -3.58 7.58 12.36
N PRO A 23 -3.06 6.63 11.54
CA PRO A 23 -3.90 5.89 10.60
C PRO A 23 -4.97 5.05 11.30
N VAL A 24 -6.13 4.93 10.64
CA VAL A 24 -7.20 4.04 11.09
C VAL A 24 -6.82 2.60 10.82
N ALA A 25 -6.76 1.76 11.86
CA ALA A 25 -6.58 0.32 11.71
C ALA A 25 -7.90 -0.32 11.26
N ARG A 26 -8.00 -0.68 9.98
CA ARG A 26 -9.17 -1.37 9.42
C ARG A 26 -9.01 -2.88 9.56
N ARG A 27 -10.11 -3.61 9.65
CA ARG A 27 -10.11 -5.07 9.78
C ARG A 27 -10.96 -5.72 8.70
N LEU A 28 -10.49 -6.85 8.17
CA LEU A 28 -11.19 -7.62 7.15
C LEU A 28 -10.93 -9.12 7.36
N ASP A 29 -11.99 -9.91 7.39
CA ASP A 29 -11.89 -11.36 7.31
C ASP A 29 -12.12 -11.82 5.87
N VAL A 30 -11.19 -12.60 5.33
CA VAL A 30 -11.26 -13.17 3.99
C VAL A 30 -11.27 -14.69 4.09
N ALA A 31 -12.39 -15.29 3.66
CA ALA A 31 -12.50 -16.71 3.50
C ALA A 31 -11.78 -17.14 2.20
N VAL A 32 -10.74 -17.94 2.34
CA VAL A 32 -9.93 -18.40 1.20
C VAL A 32 -10.30 -19.84 0.85
N ARG A 33 -10.69 -20.05 -0.40
CA ARG A 33 -10.97 -21.41 -0.90
C ARG A 33 -9.66 -22.19 -1.01
N GLY A 34 -9.68 -23.45 -0.57
CA GLY A 34 -8.48 -24.30 -0.58
C GLY A 34 -7.53 -24.05 0.61
N TRP A 35 -7.99 -23.32 1.63
CA TRP A 35 -7.24 -23.22 2.88
C TRP A 35 -7.06 -24.60 3.49
N PRO A 36 -5.84 -24.99 3.94
CA PRO A 36 -5.59 -26.32 4.48
C PRO A 36 -6.45 -26.59 5.72
N ASP A 37 -6.99 -27.82 5.80
CA ASP A 37 -7.80 -28.23 6.95
C ASP A 37 -6.97 -28.14 8.24
N GLY A 38 -7.54 -27.50 9.27
CA GLY A 38 -6.89 -27.31 10.56
C GLY A 38 -5.75 -26.26 10.59
N ALA A 39 -5.38 -25.65 9.47
CA ALA A 39 -4.40 -24.58 9.49
C ALA A 39 -4.94 -23.34 10.22
N PRO A 40 -4.15 -22.71 11.11
CA PRO A 40 -4.59 -21.51 11.82
C PRO A 40 -4.85 -20.37 10.84
N PRO A 41 -5.71 -19.41 11.19
CA PRO A 41 -5.85 -18.16 10.45
C PRO A 41 -4.52 -17.42 10.35
N LEU A 42 -4.31 -16.69 9.25
CA LEU A 42 -3.10 -15.90 9.00
C LEU A 42 -3.48 -14.42 8.93
N ARG A 43 -2.82 -13.59 9.74
CA ARG A 43 -3.06 -12.15 9.83
C ARG A 43 -2.02 -11.38 9.04
N LEU A 44 -2.47 -10.66 8.03
CA LEU A 44 -1.65 -9.79 7.17
C LEU A 44 -1.91 -8.33 7.56
N ALA A 45 -0.86 -7.58 7.91
CA ALA A 45 -0.96 -6.12 8.00
C ALA A 45 -0.54 -5.52 6.66
N LEU A 46 -1.46 -4.82 6.00
CA LEU A 46 -1.22 -4.12 4.74
C LEU A 46 -1.04 -2.63 5.00
N LEU A 47 0.14 -2.12 4.71
CA LEU A 47 0.48 -0.70 4.68
C LEU A 47 0.90 -0.31 3.27
N SER A 48 0.74 0.97 2.93
CA SER A 48 1.19 1.54 1.66
C SER A 48 1.43 3.03 1.80
N ASP A 49 2.04 3.64 0.79
CA ASP A 49 2.12 5.09 0.64
C ASP A 49 2.65 5.76 1.91
N ILE A 50 3.80 5.29 2.37
CA ILE A 50 4.47 5.85 3.56
C ILE A 50 4.89 7.29 3.27
N HIS A 51 5.44 7.54 2.07
CA HIS A 51 5.93 8.85 1.64
C HIS A 51 6.84 9.49 2.68
N PHE A 52 7.82 8.73 3.17
CA PHE A 52 8.79 9.23 4.16
C PHE A 52 9.51 10.46 3.64
N GLY A 53 9.66 11.48 4.52
CA GLY A 53 10.22 12.77 4.17
C GLY A 53 9.19 13.78 3.65
N ALA A 54 7.92 13.40 3.49
CA ALA A 54 6.83 14.36 3.33
C ALA A 54 6.61 15.15 4.62
N ARG A 55 6.03 16.36 4.51
CA ARG A 55 5.66 17.17 5.70
C ARG A 55 4.75 16.45 6.68
N SER A 56 4.04 15.45 6.22
CA SER A 56 3.12 14.63 7.01
C SER A 56 3.73 13.32 7.51
N MET A 57 5.00 13.00 7.18
CA MET A 57 5.62 11.73 7.54
C MET A 57 7.10 11.90 7.89
N ASP A 58 7.37 11.99 9.16
CA ASP A 58 8.70 11.99 9.76
C ASP A 58 9.01 10.66 10.48
N ASP A 59 10.21 10.53 11.01
CA ASP A 59 10.66 9.35 11.77
C ASP A 59 9.74 9.06 12.97
N ALA A 60 9.40 10.08 13.74
CA ALA A 60 8.58 9.90 14.94
C ALA A 60 7.18 9.39 14.61
N ARG A 61 6.55 9.90 13.54
CA ARG A 61 5.25 9.41 13.09
C ARG A 61 5.33 7.99 12.55
N LEU A 62 6.36 7.68 11.75
CA LEU A 62 6.51 6.32 11.22
C LEU A 62 6.70 5.31 12.35
N ARG A 63 7.47 5.62 13.41
CA ARG A 63 7.60 4.75 14.59
C ARG A 63 6.28 4.56 15.33
N ARG A 64 5.45 5.60 15.48
CA ARG A 64 4.10 5.44 16.07
C ARG A 64 3.23 4.49 15.25
N ILE A 65 3.29 4.59 13.92
CA ILE A 65 2.56 3.69 13.01
C ILE A 65 3.08 2.25 13.15
N VAL A 66 4.39 2.06 13.18
CA VAL A 66 5.02 0.75 13.41
C VAL A 66 4.59 0.15 14.75
N ALA A 67 4.57 0.96 15.81
CA ALA A 67 4.09 0.52 17.13
C ALA A 67 2.60 0.10 17.08
N GLN A 68 1.75 0.85 16.36
CA GLN A 68 0.34 0.51 16.17
C GLN A 68 0.18 -0.82 15.42
N VAL A 69 0.96 -1.05 14.37
CA VAL A 69 0.95 -2.31 13.61
C VAL A 69 1.42 -3.47 14.47
N ASN A 70 2.52 -3.30 15.21
CA ASN A 70 3.05 -4.34 16.10
C ASN A 70 2.05 -4.72 17.19
N ALA A 71 1.31 -3.75 17.74
CA ALA A 71 0.26 -3.99 18.74
C ALA A 71 -0.91 -4.84 18.22
N ALA A 72 -1.10 -4.90 16.89
CA ALA A 72 -2.09 -5.78 16.27
C ALA A 72 -1.59 -7.22 16.08
N HIS A 73 -0.32 -7.50 16.38
CA HIS A 73 0.33 -8.82 16.26
C HIS A 73 0.08 -9.49 14.90
N PRO A 74 0.46 -8.88 13.76
CA PRO A 74 0.34 -9.52 12.45
C PRO A 74 1.30 -10.69 12.32
N ASP A 75 0.93 -11.70 11.53
CA ASP A 75 1.82 -12.79 11.18
C ASP A 75 2.79 -12.39 10.05
N ILE A 76 2.34 -11.51 9.16
CA ILE A 76 3.13 -10.95 8.06
C ILE A 76 2.78 -9.48 7.92
N VAL A 77 3.79 -8.63 7.65
CA VAL A 77 3.58 -7.22 7.26
C VAL A 77 3.87 -7.07 5.77
N LEU A 78 2.97 -6.40 5.07
CA LEU A 78 3.02 -6.13 3.64
C LEU A 78 3.11 -4.62 3.40
N LEU A 79 4.12 -4.18 2.65
CA LEU A 79 4.33 -2.79 2.25
C LEU A 79 4.08 -2.68 0.75
N ALA A 80 2.97 -2.03 0.37
CA ALA A 80 2.52 -1.96 -1.01
C ALA A 80 3.00 -0.68 -1.74
N GLY A 81 4.29 -0.36 -1.63
CA GLY A 81 4.93 0.69 -2.42
C GLY A 81 4.85 2.10 -1.84
N ASP A 82 5.51 3.03 -2.53
CA ASP A 82 5.64 4.45 -2.20
C ASP A 82 6.22 4.68 -0.81
N MET A 83 7.44 4.18 -0.62
CA MET A 83 8.18 4.28 0.63
C MET A 83 8.63 5.71 0.92
N VAL A 84 9.09 6.44 -0.12
CA VAL A 84 9.56 7.82 0.01
C VAL A 84 8.74 8.78 -0.84
N ILE A 85 8.71 10.06 -0.42
CA ILE A 85 8.10 11.12 -1.22
C ILE A 85 9.09 11.61 -2.29
N GLY A 86 8.59 12.06 -3.43
CA GLY A 86 9.37 12.72 -4.46
C GLY A 86 8.97 12.33 -5.88
N HIS A 87 9.43 13.14 -6.85
CA HIS A 87 9.26 12.91 -8.29
C HIS A 87 10.62 12.87 -9.00
N ASP A 88 11.71 13.05 -8.26
CA ASP A 88 13.09 13.01 -8.74
C ASP A 88 14.04 12.52 -7.66
N ALA A 89 15.31 12.35 -8.00
CA ALA A 89 16.35 11.84 -7.12
C ALA A 89 16.80 12.84 -6.04
N THR A 90 16.33 14.09 -6.04
CA THR A 90 16.81 15.14 -5.12
C THR A 90 16.53 14.75 -3.66
N GLY A 91 17.59 14.51 -2.88
CA GLY A 91 17.50 14.10 -1.48
C GLY A 91 16.88 12.73 -1.23
N ALA A 92 16.67 11.92 -2.27
CA ALA A 92 16.03 10.61 -2.17
C ALA A 92 16.86 9.62 -1.36
N ASP A 93 18.17 9.63 -1.47
CA ASP A 93 19.07 8.73 -0.71
C ASP A 93 18.94 8.97 0.80
N ALA A 94 18.87 10.23 1.24
CA ALA A 94 18.69 10.57 2.65
C ALA A 94 17.30 10.12 3.16
N ARG A 95 16.25 10.30 2.35
CA ARG A 95 14.91 9.83 2.69
C ARG A 95 14.89 8.30 2.78
N ALA A 96 15.49 7.60 1.81
CA ALA A 96 15.59 6.15 1.83
C ALA A 96 16.34 5.65 3.08
N ALA A 97 17.47 6.25 3.41
CA ALA A 97 18.24 5.90 4.61
C ALA A 97 17.41 6.04 5.91
N GLY A 98 16.56 7.08 5.98
CA GLY A 98 15.67 7.33 7.11
C GLY A 98 14.61 6.27 7.35
N LEU A 99 14.26 5.46 6.35
CA LEU A 99 13.32 4.34 6.49
C LEU A 99 13.88 3.19 7.34
N THR A 100 15.21 2.99 7.32
CA THR A 100 15.84 1.79 7.86
C THR A 100 15.52 1.56 9.33
N ALA A 101 15.75 2.55 10.18
CA ALA A 101 15.59 2.38 11.62
C ALA A 101 14.14 2.15 12.04
N PRO A 102 13.13 2.97 11.62
CA PRO A 102 11.76 2.72 12.02
C PRO A 102 11.18 1.43 11.43
N LEU A 103 11.51 1.04 10.19
CA LEU A 103 10.99 -0.20 9.60
C LEU A 103 11.64 -1.46 10.20
N ALA A 104 12.87 -1.38 10.70
CA ALA A 104 13.51 -2.47 11.42
C ALA A 104 12.81 -2.82 12.76
N GLU A 105 11.94 -1.94 13.25
CA GLU A 105 11.14 -2.19 14.46
C GLU A 105 9.87 -3.00 14.19
N LEU A 106 9.50 -3.23 12.92
CA LEU A 106 8.34 -4.07 12.56
C LEU A 106 8.55 -5.51 13.04
N ARG A 107 7.48 -6.08 13.63
CA ARG A 107 7.49 -7.41 14.22
C ARG A 107 6.41 -8.28 13.59
N ALA A 108 6.84 -9.27 12.81
CA ALA A 108 5.96 -10.26 12.21
C ALA A 108 6.72 -11.59 12.05
N PRO A 109 6.26 -12.72 12.61
CA PRO A 109 6.96 -13.99 12.51
C PRO A 109 7.18 -14.48 11.08
N GLY A 110 6.27 -14.18 10.17
CA GLY A 110 6.38 -14.47 8.73
C GLY A 110 7.18 -13.46 7.93
N GLY A 111 7.71 -12.41 8.60
CA GLY A 111 8.55 -11.37 8.01
C GLY A 111 7.77 -10.17 7.47
N VAL A 112 8.56 -9.21 6.98
CA VAL A 112 8.07 -8.00 6.32
C VAL A 112 8.40 -8.10 4.84
N ILE A 113 7.41 -7.89 3.97
CA ILE A 113 7.54 -8.07 2.52
C ILE A 113 7.03 -6.81 1.84
N ALA A 114 7.77 -6.32 0.85
CA ALA A 114 7.45 -5.09 0.12
C ALA A 114 7.42 -5.31 -1.39
N VAL A 115 6.66 -4.48 -2.09
CA VAL A 115 6.85 -4.13 -3.49
C VAL A 115 7.20 -2.65 -3.58
N LEU A 116 7.78 -2.19 -4.67
CA LEU A 116 8.02 -0.77 -4.90
C LEU A 116 6.78 -0.10 -5.51
N GLY A 117 6.69 1.23 -5.36
CA GLY A 117 5.68 2.06 -5.99
C GLY A 117 6.30 3.04 -6.99
N ASN A 118 5.46 3.84 -7.65
CA ASN A 118 5.91 4.76 -8.69
C ASN A 118 6.86 5.85 -8.15
N HIS A 119 6.61 6.38 -6.95
CA HIS A 119 7.53 7.34 -6.34
C HIS A 119 8.88 6.72 -6.01
N ASP A 120 8.92 5.43 -5.64
CA ASP A 120 10.17 4.71 -5.40
C ASP A 120 10.99 4.60 -6.68
N HIS A 121 10.35 4.25 -7.80
CA HIS A 121 11.00 4.15 -9.12
C HIS A 121 11.45 5.52 -9.67
N TRP A 122 10.67 6.58 -9.44
CA TRP A 122 11.00 7.93 -9.92
C TRP A 122 12.13 8.59 -9.12
N THR A 123 12.40 8.12 -7.90
CA THR A 123 13.39 8.73 -7.01
C THR A 123 14.70 7.96 -6.97
N ALA A 124 14.83 6.99 -6.06
CA ALA A 124 16.08 6.27 -5.82
C ALA A 124 15.82 4.78 -5.53
N PRO A 125 15.33 3.99 -6.51
CA PRO A 125 14.94 2.60 -6.25
C PRO A 125 16.07 1.75 -5.66
N ALA A 126 17.31 1.95 -6.06
CA ALA A 126 18.47 1.22 -5.52
C ALA A 126 18.75 1.54 -4.05
N ALA A 127 18.68 2.82 -3.66
CA ALA A 127 18.85 3.24 -2.27
C ALA A 127 17.70 2.74 -1.39
N ILE A 128 16.47 2.78 -1.90
CA ILE A 128 15.28 2.27 -1.20
C ILE A 128 15.38 0.77 -0.96
N ARG A 129 15.74 -0.02 -1.99
CA ARG A 129 16.00 -1.48 -1.82
C ARG A 129 17.06 -1.74 -0.75
N THR A 130 18.14 -0.97 -0.78
CA THR A 130 19.22 -1.10 0.21
C THR A 130 18.72 -0.80 1.63
N ALA A 131 17.94 0.28 1.80
CA ALA A 131 17.38 0.65 3.09
C ALA A 131 16.38 -0.40 3.61
N LEU A 132 15.50 -0.91 2.75
CA LEU A 132 14.54 -1.96 3.07
C LEU A 132 15.26 -3.26 3.45
N ALA A 133 16.28 -3.67 2.69
CA ALA A 133 17.07 -4.86 3.01
C ALA A 133 17.79 -4.73 4.38
N ARG A 134 18.36 -3.56 4.69
CA ARG A 134 18.96 -3.27 6.00
C ARG A 134 17.93 -3.30 7.14
N ALA A 135 16.69 -2.96 6.86
CA ALA A 135 15.58 -3.07 7.81
C ALA A 135 15.02 -4.51 7.93
N GLY A 136 15.58 -5.49 7.22
CA GLY A 136 15.09 -6.87 7.22
C GLY A 136 13.82 -7.09 6.36
N VAL A 137 13.51 -6.17 5.46
CA VAL A 137 12.35 -6.24 4.55
C VAL A 137 12.74 -6.94 3.26
N LEU A 138 11.98 -7.97 2.89
CA LEU A 138 12.12 -8.65 1.59
C LEU A 138 11.37 -7.88 0.51
N VAL A 139 12.09 -7.34 -0.48
CA VAL A 139 11.46 -6.70 -1.63
C VAL A 139 11.20 -7.74 -2.72
N LEU A 140 9.98 -7.80 -3.22
CA LEU A 140 9.60 -8.63 -4.36
C LEU A 140 9.44 -7.76 -5.60
N GLU A 141 10.22 -8.05 -6.62
CA GLU A 141 10.17 -7.41 -7.94
C GLU A 141 9.80 -8.49 -8.97
N ASN A 142 8.52 -8.57 -9.30
CA ASN A 142 7.97 -9.56 -10.22
C ASN A 142 8.29 -11.01 -9.81
N GLY A 143 8.19 -11.29 -8.51
CA GLY A 143 8.55 -12.56 -7.90
C GLY A 143 7.48 -13.12 -6.98
N ALA A 144 7.79 -14.26 -6.36
CA ALA A 144 6.90 -14.88 -5.39
C ALA A 144 7.67 -15.53 -4.24
N VAL A 145 7.08 -15.49 -3.04
CA VAL A 145 7.63 -16.14 -1.85
C VAL A 145 6.54 -16.89 -1.10
N ARG A 146 6.85 -18.09 -0.59
CA ARG A 146 5.93 -18.86 0.23
C ARG A 146 6.00 -18.45 1.70
N ARG A 147 4.83 -18.33 2.32
CA ARG A 147 4.68 -18.10 3.76
C ARG A 147 3.52 -18.94 4.29
N GLY A 148 3.84 -20.06 4.92
CA GLY A 148 2.83 -21.02 5.34
C GLY A 148 1.97 -21.53 4.19
N PRO A 149 0.63 -21.43 4.28
CA PRO A 149 -0.27 -21.90 3.23
C PRO A 149 -0.31 -20.97 2.00
N ILE A 150 0.08 -19.70 2.12
CA ILE A 150 -0.01 -18.74 1.02
C ILE A 150 1.30 -18.60 0.24
N ALA A 151 1.15 -18.21 -1.02
CA ALA A 151 2.21 -17.62 -1.82
C ALA A 151 1.91 -16.14 -2.03
N LEU A 152 2.82 -15.27 -1.55
CA LEU A 152 2.78 -13.85 -1.83
C LEU A 152 3.43 -13.59 -3.18
N LEU A 153 2.65 -13.06 -4.11
CA LEU A 153 3.03 -12.71 -5.47
C LEU A 153 3.26 -11.20 -5.52
N GLY A 154 4.52 -10.79 -5.43
CA GLY A 154 4.90 -9.38 -5.55
C GLY A 154 5.04 -8.99 -7.02
N VAL A 155 4.07 -8.25 -7.54
CA VAL A 155 4.15 -7.63 -8.86
C VAL A 155 4.63 -6.21 -8.69
N ASP A 156 5.70 -5.86 -9.39
CA ASP A 156 6.26 -4.52 -9.36
C ASP A 156 5.29 -3.47 -9.92
N ASP A 157 5.60 -2.20 -9.79
CA ASP A 157 4.64 -1.15 -10.05
C ASP A 157 4.18 -1.07 -11.51
N SER A 158 2.88 -1.23 -11.70
CA SER A 158 2.25 -1.16 -13.02
C SER A 158 1.98 0.26 -13.49
N TYR A 159 1.93 1.23 -12.58
CA TYR A 159 1.72 2.62 -12.94
C TYR A 159 2.96 3.22 -13.59
N SER A 160 4.15 2.90 -13.12
CA SER A 160 5.42 3.30 -13.74
C SER A 160 5.95 2.32 -14.80
N GLY A 161 5.23 1.20 -15.06
CA GLY A 161 5.54 0.28 -16.15
C GLY A 161 6.64 -0.75 -15.83
N HIS A 162 6.85 -1.09 -14.55
CA HIS A 162 7.85 -2.05 -14.11
C HIS A 162 7.29 -3.46 -13.87
N ASP A 163 5.98 -3.65 -14.01
CA ASP A 163 5.33 -4.92 -13.76
C ASP A 163 5.63 -5.98 -14.83
N ASP A 164 5.89 -7.20 -14.38
CA ASP A 164 5.92 -8.41 -15.21
C ASP A 164 5.07 -9.50 -14.57
N VAL A 165 3.77 -9.49 -14.90
CA VAL A 165 2.81 -10.50 -14.45
C VAL A 165 3.23 -11.90 -14.84
N ARG A 166 3.82 -12.07 -16.02
CA ARG A 166 4.24 -13.40 -16.54
C ARG A 166 5.36 -13.97 -15.70
N ALA A 167 6.40 -13.18 -15.38
CA ALA A 167 7.49 -13.59 -14.50
C ALA A 167 6.98 -13.95 -13.11
N THR A 168 6.11 -13.13 -12.54
CA THR A 168 5.49 -13.37 -11.22
C THR A 168 4.71 -14.68 -11.18
N LEU A 169 3.88 -14.94 -12.19
CA LEU A 169 3.10 -16.18 -12.27
C LEU A 169 4.02 -17.41 -12.48
N ALA A 170 5.10 -17.26 -13.23
CA ALA A 170 6.09 -18.32 -13.39
C ALA A 170 6.80 -18.62 -12.06
N ALA A 171 7.14 -17.59 -11.27
CA ALA A 171 7.70 -17.75 -9.94
C ALA A 171 6.71 -18.48 -9.00
N TRP A 172 5.46 -18.08 -8.99
CA TRP A 172 4.42 -18.76 -8.20
C TRP A 172 4.25 -20.24 -8.55
N ARG A 173 4.17 -20.57 -9.85
CA ARG A 173 4.04 -21.99 -10.30
C ARG A 173 5.16 -22.87 -9.79
N ARG A 174 6.38 -22.35 -9.57
CA ARG A 174 7.51 -23.11 -9.04
C ARG A 174 7.39 -23.40 -7.54
N ILE A 175 6.79 -22.51 -6.77
CA ILE A 175 6.70 -22.63 -5.29
C ILE A 175 5.36 -23.15 -4.81
N GLY A 176 4.29 -23.01 -5.60
CA GLY A 176 2.91 -23.35 -5.24
C GLY A 176 2.38 -22.52 -4.07
N GLY A 177 1.24 -22.91 -3.52
CA GLY A 177 0.56 -22.24 -2.42
C GLY A 177 -0.62 -21.39 -2.90
N LEU A 178 -1.47 -20.96 -1.94
CA LEU A 178 -2.63 -20.13 -2.22
C LEU A 178 -2.19 -18.72 -2.61
N PRO A 179 -2.52 -18.22 -3.80
CA PRO A 179 -1.99 -16.95 -4.28
C PRO A 179 -2.63 -15.74 -3.60
N VAL A 180 -1.79 -14.83 -3.13
CA VAL A 180 -2.15 -13.48 -2.67
C VAL A 180 -1.27 -12.51 -3.43
N VAL A 181 -1.87 -11.65 -4.24
CA VAL A 181 -1.14 -10.65 -5.03
C VAL A 181 -0.91 -9.41 -4.18
N LEU A 182 0.34 -8.95 -4.14
CA LEU A 182 0.75 -7.66 -3.60
C LEU A 182 1.29 -6.81 -4.75
N THR A 183 0.76 -5.62 -4.91
CA THR A 183 1.20 -4.64 -5.92
C THR A 183 0.99 -3.23 -5.38
N HIS A 184 1.61 -2.23 -6.01
CA HIS A 184 1.33 -0.84 -5.64
C HIS A 184 0.00 -0.36 -6.24
N ALA A 185 -0.14 -0.36 -7.55
CA ALA A 185 -1.34 0.16 -8.23
C ALA A 185 -2.42 -0.92 -8.41
N PRO A 186 -3.68 -0.67 -7.97
CA PRO A 186 -4.77 -1.65 -8.05
C PRO A 186 -5.23 -1.94 -9.48
N ASP A 187 -4.96 -1.05 -10.44
CA ASP A 187 -5.33 -1.19 -11.86
C ASP A 187 -4.67 -2.42 -12.52
N LEU A 188 -3.61 -2.95 -11.91
CA LEU A 188 -3.02 -4.22 -12.30
C LEU A 188 -4.07 -5.35 -12.42
N THR A 189 -5.17 -5.27 -11.66
CA THR A 189 -6.25 -6.29 -11.67
C THR A 189 -6.75 -6.60 -13.08
N ALA A 190 -6.78 -5.62 -13.98
CA ALA A 190 -7.23 -5.78 -15.36
C ALA A 190 -6.33 -6.72 -16.20
N ARG A 191 -5.07 -6.89 -15.79
CA ARG A 191 -4.06 -7.73 -16.49
C ARG A 191 -3.82 -9.06 -15.82
N LEU A 192 -4.39 -9.28 -14.65
CA LEU A 192 -4.24 -10.54 -13.91
C LEU A 192 -5.21 -11.61 -14.42
N PRO A 193 -4.78 -12.87 -14.55
CA PRO A 193 -5.68 -13.95 -14.94
C PRO A 193 -6.74 -14.21 -13.86
N HIS A 194 -7.83 -14.86 -14.27
CA HIS A 194 -8.80 -15.38 -13.33
C HIS A 194 -8.17 -16.40 -12.37
N GLY A 195 -8.80 -16.63 -11.22
CA GLY A 195 -8.34 -17.62 -10.23
C GLY A 195 -7.35 -17.09 -9.19
N LEU A 196 -6.99 -15.79 -9.22
CA LEU A 196 -6.26 -15.13 -8.16
C LEU A 196 -7.25 -14.43 -7.21
N PRO A 197 -7.53 -15.01 -6.03
CA PRO A 197 -8.70 -14.61 -5.22
C PRO A 197 -8.53 -13.30 -4.46
N LEU A 198 -7.29 -12.85 -4.23
CA LEU A 198 -7.00 -11.69 -3.40
C LEU A 198 -5.89 -10.83 -4.03
N LEU A 199 -6.14 -9.52 -4.12
CA LEU A 199 -5.18 -8.50 -4.49
C LEU A 199 -5.15 -7.43 -3.40
N LEU A 200 -3.95 -7.03 -3.00
CA LEU A 200 -3.67 -6.03 -1.97
C LEU A 200 -2.87 -4.89 -2.61
N ALA A 201 -3.36 -3.66 -2.47
CA ALA A 201 -2.76 -2.50 -3.14
C ALA A 201 -2.92 -1.19 -2.35
N GLY A 202 -2.18 -0.16 -2.79
CA GLY A 202 -2.23 1.23 -2.33
C GLY A 202 -2.46 2.22 -3.47
N HIS A 203 -1.53 3.17 -3.64
CA HIS A 203 -1.43 4.14 -4.75
C HIS A 203 -2.49 5.23 -4.79
N THR A 204 -3.75 4.88 -4.60
CA THR A 204 -4.89 5.77 -4.85
C THR A 204 -5.10 6.84 -3.79
N HIS A 205 -4.47 6.67 -2.62
CA HIS A 205 -4.73 7.47 -1.41
C HIS A 205 -6.23 7.59 -1.06
N CYS A 206 -7.08 6.68 -1.53
CA CYS A 206 -8.55 6.82 -1.49
C CYS A 206 -9.08 8.11 -2.14
N GLY A 207 -8.29 8.72 -3.04
CA GLY A 207 -8.57 10.02 -3.66
C GLY A 207 -8.09 11.21 -2.85
N GLN A 208 -7.45 10.99 -1.71
CA GLN A 208 -6.80 11.95 -0.80
C GLN A 208 -7.65 13.15 -0.37
N VAL A 209 -8.23 13.91 -1.32
CA VAL A 209 -9.17 15.01 -1.07
C VAL A 209 -10.46 14.70 -1.82
N VAL A 210 -11.48 14.29 -1.07
CA VAL A 210 -12.78 13.83 -1.57
C VAL A 210 -13.87 14.75 -1.06
N LEU A 211 -14.59 15.39 -1.96
CA LEU A 211 -15.71 16.24 -1.60
C LEU A 211 -17.03 15.46 -1.57
N PRO A 212 -17.86 15.64 -0.53
CA PRO A 212 -19.17 15.01 -0.46
C PRO A 212 -20.02 15.33 -1.70
N GLY A 213 -20.57 14.28 -2.34
CA GLY A 213 -21.39 14.41 -3.54
C GLY A 213 -20.65 14.66 -4.86
N TRP A 214 -19.34 14.96 -4.83
CA TRP A 214 -18.52 15.24 -6.02
C TRP A 214 -17.47 14.16 -6.29
N GLY A 215 -16.95 13.55 -5.21
CA GLY A 215 -15.87 12.58 -5.34
C GLY A 215 -14.47 13.18 -5.16
N PRO A 216 -13.40 12.49 -5.63
CA PRO A 216 -12.03 12.97 -5.50
C PRO A 216 -11.77 14.19 -6.37
N LEU A 217 -11.01 15.17 -5.84
CA LEU A 217 -10.65 16.37 -6.58
C LEU A 217 -9.65 16.10 -7.69
N LEU A 218 -8.77 15.11 -7.52
CA LEU A 218 -7.75 14.75 -8.50
C LEU A 218 -7.94 13.28 -8.90
N LEU A 219 -8.26 13.07 -10.17
CA LEU A 219 -8.28 11.77 -10.83
C LEU A 219 -7.18 11.63 -11.89
N HIS A 220 -6.54 12.75 -12.25
CA HIS A 220 -5.50 12.79 -13.27
C HIS A 220 -4.25 13.46 -12.71
N SER A 221 -3.08 12.93 -13.05
CA SER A 221 -1.80 13.50 -12.66
C SER A 221 -1.51 14.78 -13.45
N PRO A 222 -1.34 15.93 -12.78
CA PRO A 222 -0.90 17.15 -13.47
C PRO A 222 0.56 17.08 -13.92
N HIS A 223 1.35 16.15 -13.36
CA HIS A 223 2.77 15.96 -13.67
C HIS A 223 3.00 15.00 -14.84
N GLU A 224 2.00 14.22 -15.25
CA GLU A 224 2.10 13.18 -16.27
C GLU A 224 1.07 13.35 -17.38
N GLN A 225 1.06 14.52 -18.02
CA GLN A 225 0.20 14.81 -19.17
C GLN A 225 -1.29 14.48 -18.94
N TRP A 226 -1.79 14.73 -17.71
CA TRP A 226 -3.16 14.42 -17.31
C TRP A 226 -3.52 12.92 -17.38
N ARG A 227 -2.54 12.04 -17.21
CA ARG A 227 -2.78 10.62 -17.13
C ARG A 227 -3.72 10.30 -15.95
N LEU A 228 -4.64 9.35 -16.16
CA LEU A 228 -5.51 8.84 -15.12
C LEU A 228 -4.66 8.17 -14.01
N LEU A 229 -4.87 8.59 -12.77
CA LEU A 229 -4.13 8.05 -11.63
C LEU A 229 -4.55 6.61 -11.30
N TYR A 230 -5.84 6.34 -11.37
CA TYR A 230 -6.41 5.01 -11.09
C TYR A 230 -7.84 4.91 -11.61
N ASP A 231 -8.34 3.69 -11.85
CA ASP A 231 -9.75 3.44 -12.13
C ASP A 231 -10.60 3.86 -10.92
N PRO A 232 -11.56 4.80 -11.07
CA PRO A 232 -12.39 5.26 -9.96
C PRO A 232 -13.13 4.15 -9.21
N ARG A 233 -13.40 3.01 -9.85
CA ARG A 233 -14.00 1.82 -9.23
C ARG A 233 -13.08 1.15 -8.22
N LEU A 234 -11.76 1.31 -8.38
CA LEU A 234 -10.71 0.75 -7.53
C LEU A 234 -10.15 1.77 -6.53
N ARG A 235 -10.89 2.84 -6.27
CA ARG A 235 -10.40 3.97 -5.48
C ARG A 235 -10.04 3.61 -4.04
N CYS A 236 -10.83 2.78 -3.35
CA CYS A 236 -10.68 2.64 -1.91
C CYS A 236 -11.44 1.45 -1.32
N GLY A 237 -10.87 0.86 -0.29
CA GLY A 237 -11.53 -0.12 0.53
C GLY A 237 -11.57 -1.51 -0.10
N VAL A 238 -12.68 -2.21 0.08
CA VAL A 238 -12.85 -3.57 -0.43
C VAL A 238 -13.71 -3.55 -1.68
N VAL A 239 -13.11 -3.92 -2.81
CA VAL A 239 -13.79 -4.05 -4.10
C VAL A 239 -13.86 -5.53 -4.48
N ARG A 240 -14.95 -5.94 -5.10
CA ARG A 240 -15.11 -7.31 -5.65
C ARG A 240 -15.24 -7.21 -7.16
N ASP A 241 -14.32 -7.85 -7.85
CA ASP A 241 -14.30 -7.87 -9.31
C ASP A 241 -13.90 -9.26 -9.83
N ALA A 242 -14.68 -9.80 -10.78
CA ALA A 242 -14.43 -11.08 -11.44
C ALA A 242 -14.07 -12.24 -10.49
N GLY A 243 -14.73 -12.33 -9.32
CA GLY A 243 -14.47 -13.33 -8.28
C GLY A 243 -13.24 -13.08 -7.42
N ARG A 244 -12.57 -11.95 -7.59
CA ARG A 244 -11.43 -11.48 -6.80
C ARG A 244 -11.86 -10.47 -5.76
N THR A 245 -11.30 -10.56 -4.55
CA THR A 245 -11.36 -9.50 -3.54
C THR A 245 -10.14 -8.61 -3.74
N ILE A 246 -10.36 -7.32 -3.89
CA ILE A 246 -9.32 -6.30 -4.02
C ILE A 246 -9.40 -5.42 -2.78
N VAL A 247 -8.30 -5.26 -2.06
CA VAL A 247 -8.21 -4.37 -0.91
C VAL A 247 -7.28 -3.23 -1.27
N VAL A 248 -7.83 -2.02 -1.29
CA VAL A 248 -7.08 -0.79 -1.59
C VAL A 248 -7.03 0.06 -0.34
N THR A 249 -5.83 0.20 0.24
CA THR A 249 -5.61 1.06 1.41
C THR A 249 -5.49 2.53 1.00
N ALA A 250 -5.92 3.42 1.90
CA ALA A 250 -5.70 4.85 1.73
C ALA A 250 -4.23 5.25 1.88
N GLY A 251 -3.40 4.34 2.37
CA GLY A 251 -2.02 4.63 2.71
C GLY A 251 -1.89 5.38 4.04
N VAL A 252 -0.71 5.28 4.64
CA VAL A 252 -0.43 5.85 5.97
C VAL A 252 0.14 7.27 5.91
N GLY A 253 0.75 7.65 4.79
CA GLY A 253 1.25 9.00 4.52
C GLY A 253 0.29 9.85 3.71
N SER A 254 0.80 10.83 3.03
CA SER A 254 0.08 11.61 2.02
C SER A 254 1.05 11.93 0.88
N GLY A 255 0.54 12.00 -0.35
CA GLY A 255 1.32 12.36 -1.51
C GLY A 255 1.92 13.77 -1.41
N THR A 256 2.23 14.38 -2.53
CA THR A 256 2.89 15.71 -2.62
C THR A 256 2.18 16.78 -1.79
N MET A 257 0.87 16.73 -1.70
CA MET A 257 0.07 17.67 -0.92
C MET A 257 -0.22 17.07 0.48
N PRO A 258 0.22 17.71 1.58
CA PRO A 258 0.00 17.20 2.94
C PRO A 258 -1.43 17.49 3.43
N LEU A 259 -2.43 17.16 2.61
CA LEU A 259 -3.85 17.37 2.90
C LEU A 259 -4.62 16.09 2.66
N ARG A 260 -5.51 15.74 3.59
CA ARG A 260 -6.51 14.68 3.41
C ARG A 260 -7.87 15.20 3.83
N LEU A 261 -8.90 14.96 3.02
CA LEU A 261 -10.27 15.32 3.34
C LEU A 261 -11.20 14.22 2.81
N GLY A 262 -12.03 13.65 3.68
CA GLY A 262 -12.92 12.54 3.31
C GLY A 262 -12.21 11.21 2.98
N ALA A 263 -10.89 11.16 3.16
CA ALA A 263 -10.04 9.99 2.92
C ALA A 263 -8.94 9.91 4.02
N PRO A 264 -9.30 9.57 5.27
CA PRO A 264 -8.34 9.46 6.36
C PRO A 264 -7.26 8.43 6.05
N PRO A 265 -6.03 8.61 6.56
CA PRO A 265 -4.99 7.59 6.40
C PRO A 265 -5.43 6.30 7.07
N ASP A 266 -5.11 5.17 6.46
CA ASP A 266 -5.42 3.85 7.01
C ASP A 266 -4.37 2.81 6.70
N TRP A 267 -4.47 1.69 7.41
CA TRP A 267 -3.86 0.41 7.10
C TRP A 267 -4.83 -0.72 7.45
N TRP A 268 -4.60 -1.92 6.91
CA TRP A 268 -5.54 -3.02 7.07
C TRP A 268 -4.91 -4.21 7.79
N LEU A 269 -5.64 -4.77 8.77
CA LEU A 269 -5.38 -6.10 9.32
C LEU A 269 -6.33 -7.09 8.65
N ILE A 270 -5.80 -7.93 7.77
CA ILE A 270 -6.56 -8.86 6.96
C ILE A 270 -6.35 -10.26 7.51
N THR A 271 -7.40 -10.91 7.98
CA THR A 271 -7.35 -12.29 8.48
C THR A 271 -7.79 -13.26 7.39
N LEU A 272 -6.84 -14.05 6.91
CA LEU A 272 -7.12 -15.14 5.96
C LEU A 272 -7.47 -16.40 6.75
N ARG A 273 -8.54 -17.06 6.38
CA ARG A 273 -9.02 -18.28 7.06
C ARG A 273 -9.74 -19.21 6.10
N GLN A 274 -9.99 -20.42 6.55
CA GLN A 274 -10.80 -21.40 5.81
C GLN A 274 -12.18 -20.83 5.50
N GLY A 275 -12.59 -20.90 4.23
CA GLY A 275 -13.96 -20.66 3.80
C GLY A 275 -14.90 -21.77 4.29
N ARG A 276 -16.16 -21.45 4.55
CA ARG A 276 -17.19 -22.48 4.71
C ARG A 276 -17.25 -23.28 3.41
N ARG A 277 -17.30 -24.61 3.54
CA ARG A 277 -17.50 -25.53 2.40
C ARG A 277 -18.85 -25.30 1.74
#